data_15e47b0ced8bc0fe251ff9586eb2afa9
#
_entry.id   15e47b0ced8bc0fe251ff9586eb2afa9
#
_cell.length_a   1.000
_cell.length_b   1.000
_cell.length_c   1.000
_cell.angle_alpha   90.00
_cell.angle_beta   90.00
_cell.angle_gamma   90.00
#
_symmetry.space_group_name_H-M   'P 1'
#
loop_
_entity.id
_entity.type
_entity.pdbx_description
1 polymer ?
#
loop_
_entity_poly.entity_id
_entity_poly.type
_entity_poly.pdbx_seq_one_letter_code
_entity_poly.pdbx_strand_id
1 'polypeptide(L)'
;MMLWFVAALLTFIVALICFYPLLKKRINQTYTKRDELNKAFYFDRLKEIERDEAQGLLENTQQLKTELQQALLEDIPEEQNTAKNDHKSYGKLWFVSGFLSLLIIAGVLYFRLGAWQQQAMFDKAYEKLPYFYERIKTEDTDPLNDQELQQFATALRVKLQKDPIDPKGWWTLGQIGMSLNNGELAFDAYEKAVSQDPTNVEYKLSYARILMMSDNDNEKLQGESLLKEVIRQDHSNLQALGLLAFYYFSKEDYKMAAVTWAMMLKLMPEDDSRRGLIEKSIRSARDAVAEQESNKAESK
;
A
#
# COMPACT_ATOMS: atom_id res chain seq x y z
N MET A 1 -6.46 15.65 4.47
CA MET A 1 -6.76 16.26 5.77
C MET A 1 -7.83 15.52 6.56
N MET A 2 -8.97 15.14 5.97
CA MET A 2 -10.06 14.43 6.67
C MET A 2 -9.63 13.12 7.37
N LEU A 3 -8.80 12.32 6.74
CA LEU A 3 -8.34 11.03 7.26
C LEU A 3 -7.57 11.17 8.58
N TRP A 4 -6.80 12.24 8.75
CA TRP A 4 -6.03 12.53 9.95
C TRP A 4 -6.90 12.97 11.13
N PHE A 5 -7.96 13.73 10.87
CA PHE A 5 -8.95 14.06 11.89
C PHE A 5 -9.68 12.81 12.40
N VAL A 6 -10.02 11.89 11.50
CA VAL A 6 -10.64 10.60 11.86
C VAL A 6 -9.69 9.75 12.69
N ALA A 7 -8.42 9.64 12.31
CA ALA A 7 -7.41 8.88 13.05
C ALA A 7 -7.17 9.47 14.44
N ALA A 8 -7.04 10.79 14.57
CA ALA A 8 -6.88 11.48 15.84
C ALA A 8 -8.11 11.32 16.75
N LEU A 9 -9.32 11.41 16.19
CA LEU A 9 -10.57 11.19 16.91
C LEU A 9 -10.66 9.75 17.43
N LEU A 10 -10.32 8.77 16.61
CA LEU A 10 -10.33 7.35 16.96
C LEU A 10 -9.33 7.05 18.08
N THR A 11 -8.11 7.60 17.99
CA THR A 11 -7.09 7.47 19.04
C THR A 11 -7.56 8.10 20.36
N PHE A 12 -8.22 9.26 20.29
CA PHE A 12 -8.79 9.92 21.46
C PHE A 12 -9.91 9.10 22.11
N ILE A 13 -10.81 8.50 21.33
CA ILE A 13 -11.90 7.64 21.82
C ILE A 13 -11.31 6.38 22.48
N VAL A 14 -10.31 5.73 21.87
CA VAL A 14 -9.64 4.55 22.45
C VAL A 14 -8.96 4.92 23.77
N ALA A 15 -8.27 6.05 23.84
CA ALA A 15 -7.65 6.54 25.06
C ALA A 15 -8.67 6.79 26.16
N LEU A 16 -9.82 7.42 25.85
CA LEU A 16 -10.91 7.62 26.80
C LEU A 16 -11.45 6.29 27.33
N ILE A 17 -11.70 5.32 26.47
CA ILE A 17 -12.22 4.00 26.88
C ILE A 17 -11.22 3.29 27.80
N CYS A 18 -9.94 3.27 27.46
CA CYS A 18 -8.89 2.59 28.23
C CYS A 18 -8.66 3.24 29.60
N PHE A 19 -8.68 4.57 29.69
CA PHE A 19 -8.32 5.28 30.91
C PHE A 19 -9.53 5.72 31.74
N TYR A 20 -10.76 5.68 31.20
CA TYR A 20 -11.98 6.03 31.91
C TYR A 20 -12.16 5.29 33.23
N PRO A 21 -11.88 3.98 33.39
CA PRO A 21 -12.00 3.25 34.64
C PRO A 21 -11.14 3.84 35.77
N LEU A 22 -10.02 4.49 35.47
CA LEU A 22 -9.12 5.13 36.44
C LEU A 22 -9.73 6.40 37.08
N LEU A 23 -10.69 7.02 36.40
CA LEU A 23 -11.43 8.19 36.91
C LEU A 23 -12.56 7.81 37.82
N LYS A 24 -13.08 6.56 37.74
CA LYS A 24 -14.20 6.09 38.52
C LYS A 24 -13.72 5.68 39.91
N LYS A 25 -14.09 6.48 40.95
CA LYS A 25 -13.88 6.10 42.34
C LYS A 25 -14.52 4.74 42.58
N ARG A 26 -13.76 3.73 42.96
CA ARG A 26 -14.32 2.48 43.54
C ARG A 26 -14.89 2.84 44.90
N ILE A 27 -16.22 3.02 45.01
CA ILE A 27 -16.92 3.08 46.27
C ILE A 27 -17.01 1.63 46.72
N ASN A 28 -16.34 1.30 47.83
CA ASN A 28 -16.48 0.00 48.51
C ASN A 28 -17.87 -0.10 49.15
N GLN A 29 -18.89 -0.27 48.33
CA GLN A 29 -20.29 -0.41 48.81
C GLN A 29 -20.56 -1.73 49.55
N THR A 30 -19.66 -2.69 49.48
CA THR A 30 -19.93 -4.05 50.02
C THR A 30 -19.82 -4.10 51.55
N TYR A 31 -18.92 -3.34 52.16
CA TYR A 31 -18.74 -3.34 53.62
C TYR A 31 -19.83 -2.55 54.33
N THR A 32 -20.21 -1.39 53.84
CA THR A 32 -21.28 -0.55 54.45
C THR A 32 -22.64 -1.25 54.45
N LYS A 33 -22.97 -2.00 53.40
CA LYS A 33 -24.22 -2.78 53.35
C LYS A 33 -24.24 -3.93 54.35
N ARG A 34 -23.11 -4.57 54.62
CA ARG A 34 -23.03 -5.69 55.56
C ARG A 34 -23.20 -5.22 57.01
N ASP A 35 -22.58 -4.11 57.38
CA ASP A 35 -22.68 -3.53 58.73
C ASP A 35 -24.10 -3.00 59.00
N GLU A 36 -24.75 -2.40 57.99
CA GLU A 36 -26.15 -1.97 58.07
C GLU A 36 -27.10 -3.17 58.25
N LEU A 37 -26.81 -4.27 57.54
CA LEU A 37 -27.62 -5.49 57.63
C LEU A 37 -27.46 -6.15 58.99
N ASN A 38 -26.23 -6.23 59.52
CA ASN A 38 -25.94 -6.81 60.84
C ASN A 38 -26.62 -5.99 62.00
N LYS A 39 -26.58 -4.66 61.87
CA LYS A 39 -27.29 -3.76 62.81
C LYS A 39 -28.81 -3.96 62.72
N ALA A 40 -29.36 -4.05 61.52
CA ALA A 40 -30.79 -4.26 61.34
C ALA A 40 -31.23 -5.59 61.96
N PHE A 41 -30.46 -6.67 61.75
CA PHE A 41 -30.72 -7.97 62.33
C PHE A 41 -30.64 -7.99 63.85
N TYR A 42 -29.69 -7.27 64.45
CA TYR A 42 -29.54 -7.10 65.86
C TYR A 42 -30.81 -6.42 66.51
N PHE A 43 -31.25 -5.32 65.90
CA PHE A 43 -32.43 -4.61 66.38
C PHE A 43 -33.73 -5.41 66.24
N ASP A 44 -33.84 -6.22 65.24
CA ASP A 44 -35.00 -7.09 65.01
C ASP A 44 -35.05 -8.20 66.07
N ARG A 45 -33.91 -8.81 66.41
CA ARG A 45 -33.74 -9.82 67.38
C ARG A 45 -33.96 -9.26 68.83
N LEU A 46 -33.50 -8.02 69.05
CA LEU A 46 -33.76 -7.34 70.36
C LEU A 46 -35.21 -7.09 70.54
N LYS A 47 -35.97 -6.68 69.53
CA LYS A 47 -37.44 -6.53 69.63
C LYS A 47 -38.16 -7.84 69.89
N GLU A 48 -37.71 -8.94 69.38
CA GLU A 48 -38.26 -10.24 69.60
C GLU A 48 -38.08 -10.64 71.08
N ILE A 49 -36.89 -10.47 71.63
CA ILE A 49 -36.60 -10.73 73.03
C ILE A 49 -37.45 -9.85 73.97
N GLU A 50 -37.62 -8.56 73.66
CA GLU A 50 -38.47 -7.65 74.46
C GLU A 50 -39.96 -8.03 74.39
N ARG A 51 -40.43 -8.56 73.28
CA ARG A 51 -41.77 -9.02 73.05
C ARG A 51 -42.04 -10.30 73.84
N ASP A 52 -41.11 -11.24 73.85
CA ASP A 52 -41.23 -12.51 74.59
C ASP A 52 -41.05 -12.30 76.08
N GLU A 53 -40.26 -11.32 76.54
CA GLU A 53 -40.16 -10.85 77.88
C GLU A 53 -41.52 -10.29 78.40
N ALA A 54 -42.15 -9.46 77.55
CA ALA A 54 -43.47 -8.89 77.89
C ALA A 54 -44.59 -9.93 77.96
N GLN A 55 -44.43 -11.08 77.36
CA GLN A 55 -45.36 -12.22 77.39
C GLN A 55 -45.03 -13.24 78.43
N GLY A 56 -43.96 -13.01 79.27
CA GLY A 56 -43.57 -13.91 80.34
C GLY A 56 -43.03 -15.26 79.93
N LEU A 57 -42.55 -15.36 78.63
CA LEU A 57 -42.06 -16.58 78.05
C LEU A 57 -40.56 -16.85 78.25
N LEU A 58 -39.80 -15.87 78.82
CA LEU A 58 -38.38 -15.96 79.06
C LEU A 58 -38.00 -15.69 80.53
N GLU A 59 -37.27 -16.62 81.15
CA GLU A 59 -36.78 -16.49 82.53
C GLU A 59 -35.45 -15.75 82.69
N ASN A 60 -34.60 -15.65 81.59
CA ASN A 60 -33.23 -15.08 81.61
C ASN A 60 -32.98 -14.02 80.59
N THR A 61 -33.85 -13.04 80.47
CA THR A 61 -33.79 -11.97 79.42
C THR A 61 -32.52 -11.14 79.41
N GLN A 62 -31.94 -10.87 80.58
CA GLN A 62 -30.69 -10.09 80.69
C GLN A 62 -29.51 -10.84 80.14
N GLN A 63 -29.47 -12.15 80.31
CA GLN A 63 -28.39 -12.97 79.76
C GLN A 63 -28.46 -13.04 78.25
N LEU A 64 -29.66 -13.23 77.70
CA LEU A 64 -29.90 -13.25 76.24
C LEU A 64 -29.58 -11.89 75.55
N LYS A 65 -29.89 -10.76 76.21
CA LYS A 65 -29.54 -9.42 75.75
C LYS A 65 -28.00 -9.24 75.71
N THR A 66 -27.31 -9.75 76.74
CA THR A 66 -25.83 -9.67 76.81
C THR A 66 -25.18 -10.55 75.77
N GLU A 67 -25.66 -11.77 75.53
CA GLU A 67 -25.17 -12.66 74.48
C GLU A 67 -25.39 -12.07 73.06
N LEU A 68 -26.55 -11.45 72.83
CA LEU A 68 -26.86 -10.77 71.58
C LEU A 68 -25.95 -9.56 71.34
N GLN A 69 -25.61 -8.80 72.38
CA GLN A 69 -24.64 -7.70 72.30
C GLN A 69 -23.23 -8.19 72.03
N GLN A 70 -22.80 -9.30 72.61
CA GLN A 70 -21.52 -9.91 72.40
C GLN A 70 -21.42 -10.42 70.95
N ALA A 71 -22.46 -11.08 70.45
CA ALA A 71 -22.48 -11.53 69.02
C ALA A 71 -22.43 -10.35 68.05
N LEU A 72 -23.08 -9.23 68.33
CA LEU A 72 -22.97 -8.03 67.52
C LEU A 72 -21.54 -7.43 67.51
N LEU A 73 -20.86 -7.47 68.70
CA LEU A 73 -19.47 -6.98 68.80
C LEU A 73 -18.47 -7.90 68.15
N GLU A 74 -18.73 -9.21 68.11
CA GLU A 74 -17.92 -10.17 67.35
C GLU A 74 -18.12 -10.03 65.85
N ASP A 75 -19.33 -9.77 65.37
CA ASP A 75 -19.66 -9.63 63.95
C ASP A 75 -19.31 -8.25 63.35
N ILE A 76 -19.22 -7.23 64.22
CA ILE A 76 -18.66 -5.94 63.86
C ILE A 76 -17.18 -5.99 64.23
N PRO A 77 -16.25 -6.18 63.30
CA PRO A 77 -14.83 -6.08 63.60
C PRO A 77 -14.62 -4.72 64.27
N GLU A 78 -13.98 -4.71 65.48
CA GLU A 78 -13.49 -3.46 66.04
C GLU A 78 -12.91 -2.66 64.86
N GLU A 79 -13.32 -1.41 64.71
CA GLU A 79 -12.61 -0.48 63.88
C GLU A 79 -11.16 -0.53 64.34
N GLN A 80 -10.42 -1.57 63.90
CA GLN A 80 -8.98 -1.43 63.84
C GLN A 80 -8.85 -0.10 63.13
N ASN A 81 -8.30 0.86 63.84
CA ASN A 81 -7.72 2.06 63.28
C ASN A 81 -6.84 1.61 62.10
N THR A 82 -7.47 1.16 61.04
CA THR A 82 -6.85 1.13 59.75
C THR A 82 -6.56 2.59 59.53
N ALA A 83 -5.35 2.95 59.96
CA ALA A 83 -4.72 4.19 59.65
C ALA A 83 -5.32 4.61 58.33
N LYS A 84 -5.99 5.76 58.29
CA LYS A 84 -6.44 6.37 57.05
C LYS A 84 -5.30 6.19 56.09
N ASN A 85 -5.25 5.03 55.44
CA ASN A 85 -4.50 4.90 54.20
C ASN A 85 -5.24 5.88 53.29
N ASP A 86 -4.84 7.11 53.46
CA ASP A 86 -5.10 8.20 52.56
C ASP A 86 -4.45 7.74 51.22
N HIS A 87 -5.09 6.72 50.63
CA HIS A 87 -4.78 6.35 49.26
C HIS A 87 -5.15 7.57 48.45
N LYS A 88 -4.19 8.51 48.47
CA LYS A 88 -4.23 9.62 47.55
C LYS A 88 -4.60 9.02 46.20
N SER A 89 -5.83 9.31 45.76
CA SER A 89 -6.39 8.79 44.54
C SER A 89 -5.57 9.41 43.37
N TYR A 90 -4.45 8.79 43.07
CA TYR A 90 -3.59 9.16 41.94
C TYR A 90 -4.24 8.89 40.58
N GLY A 91 -5.49 8.40 40.55
CA GLY A 91 -6.22 8.03 39.35
C GLY A 91 -6.21 9.14 38.27
N LYS A 92 -6.37 10.40 38.70
CA LYS A 92 -6.31 11.54 37.80
C LYS A 92 -4.90 11.78 37.23
N LEU A 93 -3.86 11.62 38.09
CA LEU A 93 -2.47 11.74 37.68
C LEU A 93 -2.07 10.61 36.71
N TRP A 94 -2.47 9.36 37.01
CA TRP A 94 -2.25 8.21 36.12
C TRP A 94 -3.00 8.36 34.79
N PHE A 95 -4.21 8.89 34.80
CA PHE A 95 -4.97 9.19 33.58
C PHE A 95 -4.23 10.21 32.72
N VAL A 96 -3.81 11.34 33.31
CA VAL A 96 -3.11 12.40 32.58
C VAL A 96 -1.76 11.91 32.03
N SER A 97 -0.97 11.19 32.85
CA SER A 97 0.34 10.69 32.43
C SER A 97 0.22 9.63 31.32
N GLY A 98 -0.75 8.70 31.43
CA GLY A 98 -1.00 7.69 30.41
C GLY A 98 -1.49 8.30 29.09
N PHE A 99 -2.39 9.27 29.17
CA PHE A 99 -2.88 10.00 27.99
C PHE A 99 -1.76 10.81 27.33
N LEU A 100 -0.94 11.51 28.12
CA LEU A 100 0.20 12.28 27.59
C LEU A 100 1.24 11.36 26.95
N SER A 101 1.56 10.23 27.57
CA SER A 101 2.47 9.22 27.02
C SER A 101 1.98 8.68 25.68
N LEU A 102 0.69 8.38 25.57
CA LEU A 102 0.09 7.89 24.33
C LEU A 102 0.12 8.95 23.23
N LEU A 103 -0.14 10.22 23.56
CA LEU A 103 -0.01 11.34 22.62
C LEU A 103 1.44 11.53 22.13
N ILE A 104 2.41 11.41 23.05
CA ILE A 104 3.84 11.54 22.70
C ILE A 104 4.25 10.38 21.77
N ILE A 105 3.89 9.15 22.10
CA ILE A 105 4.20 7.96 21.28
C ILE A 105 3.54 8.10 19.90
N ALA A 106 2.25 8.44 19.86
CA ALA A 106 1.53 8.66 18.60
C ALA A 106 2.17 9.80 17.77
N GLY A 107 2.57 10.90 18.42
CA GLY A 107 3.27 12.02 17.77
C GLY A 107 4.62 11.61 17.21
N VAL A 108 5.42 10.86 17.96
CA VAL A 108 6.74 10.37 17.50
C VAL A 108 6.58 9.39 16.34
N LEU A 109 5.63 8.44 16.42
CA LEU A 109 5.33 7.52 15.33
C LEU A 109 4.84 8.26 14.10
N TYR A 110 3.96 9.22 14.25
CA TYR A 110 3.48 10.08 13.17
C TYR A 110 4.64 10.84 12.50
N PHE A 111 5.54 11.41 13.30
CA PHE A 111 6.69 12.17 12.78
C PHE A 111 7.71 11.29 12.08
N ARG A 112 7.93 10.05 12.59
CA ARG A 112 8.89 9.09 12.04
C ARG A 112 8.36 8.29 10.86
N LEU A 113 7.08 7.88 10.91
CA LEU A 113 6.41 7.05 9.90
C LEU A 113 5.47 7.87 9.00
N GLY A 114 5.23 9.13 9.34
CA GLY A 114 4.29 9.99 8.62
C GLY A 114 4.72 10.23 7.17
N ALA A 115 3.79 9.99 6.24
CA ALA A 115 3.96 10.19 4.80
C ALA A 115 4.22 11.65 4.38
N TRP A 116 4.24 12.61 5.32
CA TRP A 116 4.42 14.03 5.02
C TRP A 116 5.78 14.34 4.38
N GLN A 117 6.84 13.62 4.78
CA GLN A 117 8.16 13.77 4.15
C GLN A 117 8.15 13.23 2.71
N GLN A 118 7.47 12.08 2.48
CA GLN A 118 7.28 11.54 1.14
C GLN A 118 6.43 12.47 0.29
N GLN A 119 5.36 13.02 0.84
CA GLN A 119 4.52 14.00 0.15
C GLN A 119 5.34 15.22 -0.28
N ALA A 120 6.14 15.80 0.62
CA ALA A 120 7.01 16.93 0.31
C ALA A 120 8.08 16.59 -0.74
N MET A 121 8.60 15.34 -0.75
CA MET A 121 9.51 14.90 -1.80
C MET A 121 8.79 14.76 -3.15
N PHE A 122 7.57 14.24 -3.16
CA PHE A 122 6.77 14.12 -4.38
C PHE A 122 6.38 15.48 -4.94
N ASP A 123 6.01 16.44 -4.10
CA ASP A 123 5.69 17.80 -4.54
C ASP A 123 6.94 18.50 -5.12
N LYS A 124 8.10 18.35 -4.49
CA LYS A 124 9.38 18.84 -5.03
C LYS A 124 9.77 18.15 -6.35
N ALA A 125 9.49 16.83 -6.47
CA ALA A 125 9.74 16.13 -7.73
C ALA A 125 8.81 16.65 -8.84
N TYR A 126 7.53 16.88 -8.52
CA TYR A 126 6.55 17.44 -9.45
C TYR A 126 6.95 18.85 -9.93
N GLU A 127 7.45 19.71 -9.04
CA GLU A 127 7.92 21.07 -9.39
C GLU A 127 9.09 21.06 -10.38
N LYS A 128 9.86 19.94 -10.47
CA LYS A 128 10.95 19.78 -11.44
C LYS A 128 10.50 19.33 -12.82
N LEU A 129 9.24 18.97 -13.03
CA LEU A 129 8.75 18.50 -14.33
C LEU A 129 9.06 19.45 -15.50
N PRO A 130 8.84 20.77 -15.39
CA PRO A 130 9.17 21.70 -16.47
C PRO A 130 10.66 21.66 -16.85
N TYR A 131 11.55 21.54 -15.85
CA TYR A 131 12.98 21.38 -16.08
C TYR A 131 13.28 20.13 -16.91
N PHE A 132 12.71 18.98 -16.58
CA PHE A 132 12.95 17.74 -17.32
C PHE A 132 12.38 17.79 -18.75
N TYR A 133 11.21 18.41 -18.95
CA TYR A 133 10.65 18.59 -20.29
C TYR A 133 11.51 19.49 -21.18
N GLU A 134 12.20 20.48 -20.62
CA GLU A 134 13.16 21.28 -21.38
C GLU A 134 14.45 20.51 -21.65
N ARG A 135 14.93 19.73 -20.69
CA ARG A 135 16.14 18.88 -20.85
C ARG A 135 16.00 17.84 -21.93
N ILE A 136 14.82 17.19 -22.07
CA ILE A 136 14.58 16.21 -23.13
C ILE A 136 14.75 16.84 -24.54
N LYS A 137 14.43 18.13 -24.70
CA LYS A 137 14.59 18.79 -26.00
C LYS A 137 16.04 18.91 -26.41
N THR A 138 16.97 18.80 -25.49
CA THR A 138 18.43 18.87 -25.71
C THR A 138 19.11 17.51 -25.49
N GLU A 139 18.35 16.42 -25.45
CA GLU A 139 18.84 15.06 -25.14
C GLU A 139 19.94 14.59 -26.12
N ASP A 140 19.84 14.98 -27.38
CA ASP A 140 20.87 14.63 -28.41
C ASP A 140 22.25 15.21 -28.10
N THR A 141 22.33 16.34 -27.41
CA THR A 141 23.58 17.05 -27.08
C THR A 141 24.01 16.89 -25.64
N ASP A 142 23.09 16.69 -24.75
CA ASP A 142 23.31 16.58 -23.30
C ASP A 142 22.30 15.60 -22.67
N PRO A 143 22.55 14.27 -22.78
CA PRO A 143 21.62 13.26 -22.30
C PRO A 143 21.46 13.30 -20.77
N LEU A 144 20.26 12.96 -20.31
CA LEU A 144 19.98 12.82 -18.89
C LEU A 144 20.76 11.61 -18.33
N ASN A 145 21.40 11.79 -17.19
CA ASN A 145 22.02 10.68 -16.48
C ASN A 145 20.97 9.82 -15.74
N ASP A 146 21.37 8.62 -15.27
CA ASP A 146 20.46 7.68 -14.60
C ASP A 146 19.74 8.28 -13.40
N GLN A 147 20.42 9.13 -12.64
CA GLN A 147 19.83 9.79 -11.48
C GLN A 147 18.77 10.82 -11.89
N GLU A 148 19.01 11.57 -12.92
CA GLU A 148 18.04 12.52 -13.50
C GLU A 148 16.84 11.79 -14.10
N LEU A 149 17.08 10.67 -14.82
CA LEU A 149 16.03 9.81 -15.36
C LEU A 149 15.13 9.23 -14.24
N GLN A 150 15.71 8.78 -13.12
CA GLN A 150 14.95 8.30 -11.96
C GLN A 150 14.12 9.42 -11.29
N GLN A 151 14.69 10.63 -11.18
CA GLN A 151 13.95 11.78 -10.66
C GLN A 151 12.81 12.17 -11.61
N PHE A 152 13.04 12.16 -12.91
CA PHE A 152 12.03 12.44 -13.91
C PHE A 152 10.91 11.39 -13.90
N ALA A 153 11.25 10.10 -13.86
CA ALA A 153 10.28 9.03 -13.72
C ALA A 153 9.39 9.22 -12.46
N THR A 154 10.00 9.61 -11.34
CA THR A 154 9.27 9.88 -10.09
C THR A 154 8.32 11.07 -10.25
N ALA A 155 8.82 12.16 -10.80
CA ALA A 155 8.02 13.38 -11.05
C ALA A 155 6.84 13.10 -11.99
N LEU A 156 7.09 12.33 -13.05
CA LEU A 156 6.08 11.96 -14.03
C LEU A 156 5.03 11.01 -13.45
N ARG A 157 5.44 10.04 -12.62
CA ARG A 157 4.49 9.19 -11.89
C ARG A 157 3.56 9.98 -10.98
N VAL A 158 4.09 10.98 -10.27
CA VAL A 158 3.26 11.87 -9.43
C VAL A 158 2.26 12.66 -10.27
N LYS A 159 2.69 13.17 -11.44
CA LYS A 159 1.78 13.82 -12.40
C LYS A 159 0.67 12.87 -12.85
N LEU A 160 1.02 11.66 -13.28
CA LEU A 160 0.11 10.66 -13.80
C LEU A 160 -0.83 10.07 -12.74
N GLN A 161 -0.47 10.16 -11.45
CA GLN A 161 -1.40 9.87 -10.36
C GLN A 161 -2.46 10.96 -10.17
N LYS A 162 -2.10 12.22 -10.42
CA LYS A 162 -3.03 13.36 -10.32
C LYS A 162 -3.89 13.49 -11.57
N ASP A 163 -3.31 13.23 -12.72
CA ASP A 163 -3.95 13.26 -14.04
C ASP A 163 -3.61 11.98 -14.81
N PRO A 164 -4.39 10.92 -14.63
CA PRO A 164 -4.12 9.62 -15.25
C PRO A 164 -4.42 9.57 -16.76
N ILE A 165 -5.14 10.56 -17.31
CA ILE A 165 -5.50 10.61 -18.72
C ILE A 165 -4.48 11.48 -19.46
N ASP A 166 -3.29 10.95 -19.64
CA ASP A 166 -2.19 11.58 -20.38
C ASP A 166 -1.38 10.52 -21.14
N PRO A 167 -1.83 10.09 -22.32
CA PRO A 167 -1.15 9.03 -23.08
C PRO A 167 0.30 9.39 -23.42
N LYS A 168 0.58 10.67 -23.68
CA LYS A 168 1.95 11.14 -23.92
C LYS A 168 2.82 11.03 -22.67
N GLY A 169 2.28 11.36 -21.52
CA GLY A 169 2.97 11.20 -20.24
C GLY A 169 3.30 9.72 -19.94
N TRP A 170 2.36 8.81 -20.19
CA TRP A 170 2.59 7.38 -20.07
C TRP A 170 3.65 6.88 -21.05
N TRP A 171 3.58 7.30 -22.32
CA TRP A 171 4.59 6.93 -23.31
C TRP A 171 6.00 7.45 -22.94
N THR A 172 6.11 8.70 -22.48
CA THR A 172 7.38 9.25 -21.98
C THR A 172 7.92 8.46 -20.79
N LEU A 173 7.03 8.04 -19.85
CA LEU A 173 7.42 7.20 -18.72
C LEU A 173 7.96 5.83 -19.19
N GLY A 174 7.35 5.28 -20.24
CA GLY A 174 7.83 4.04 -20.89
C GLY A 174 9.23 4.19 -21.50
N GLN A 175 9.49 5.32 -22.18
CA GLN A 175 10.82 5.63 -22.70
C GLN A 175 11.87 5.73 -21.60
N ILE A 176 11.56 6.41 -20.50
CA ILE A 176 12.44 6.47 -19.34
C ILE A 176 12.69 5.07 -18.78
N GLY A 177 11.66 4.23 -18.70
CA GLY A 177 11.78 2.82 -18.30
C GLY A 177 12.78 2.06 -19.17
N MET A 178 12.72 2.24 -20.47
CA MET A 178 13.67 1.64 -21.42
C MET A 178 15.09 2.14 -21.19
N SER A 179 15.29 3.44 -21.03
CA SER A 179 16.60 4.04 -20.77
C SER A 179 17.22 3.58 -19.47
N LEU A 180 16.39 3.30 -18.45
CA LEU A 180 16.81 2.76 -17.15
C LEU A 180 16.93 1.23 -17.12
N ASN A 181 16.76 0.53 -18.25
CA ASN A 181 16.67 -0.92 -18.33
C ASN A 181 15.61 -1.54 -17.40
N ASN A 182 14.56 -0.78 -17.09
CA ASN A 182 13.43 -1.23 -16.31
C ASN A 182 12.28 -1.65 -17.24
N GLY A 183 12.32 -2.92 -17.68
CA GLY A 183 11.35 -3.48 -18.63
C GLY A 183 9.93 -3.49 -18.10
N GLU A 184 9.73 -3.76 -16.80
CA GLU A 184 8.40 -3.73 -16.17
C GLU A 184 7.77 -2.34 -16.22
N LEU A 185 8.54 -1.30 -15.87
CA LEU A 185 8.08 0.08 -15.96
C LEU A 185 7.72 0.45 -17.40
N ALA A 186 8.57 0.05 -18.36
CA ALA A 186 8.36 0.35 -19.79
C ALA A 186 7.10 -0.34 -20.29
N PHE A 187 6.90 -1.61 -19.96
CA PHE A 187 5.73 -2.41 -20.35
C PHE A 187 4.43 -1.76 -19.85
N ASP A 188 4.31 -1.55 -18.54
CA ASP A 188 3.10 -0.97 -17.91
C ASP A 188 2.78 0.41 -18.48
N ALA A 189 3.79 1.22 -18.68
CA ALA A 189 3.61 2.58 -19.16
C ALA A 189 3.19 2.62 -20.64
N TYR A 190 3.82 1.81 -21.51
CA TYR A 190 3.44 1.74 -22.93
C TYR A 190 2.05 1.12 -23.11
N GLU A 191 1.68 0.10 -22.32
CA GLU A 191 0.33 -0.47 -22.32
C GLU A 191 -0.73 0.62 -22.06
N LYS A 192 -0.51 1.44 -21.01
CA LYS A 192 -1.41 2.56 -20.69
C LYS A 192 -1.45 3.62 -21.77
N ALA A 193 -0.32 3.94 -22.39
CA ALA A 193 -0.28 4.88 -23.51
C ALA A 193 -1.13 4.39 -24.70
N VAL A 194 -0.96 3.14 -25.11
CA VAL A 194 -1.71 2.53 -26.23
C VAL A 194 -3.19 2.37 -25.88
N SER A 195 -3.53 2.00 -24.63
CA SER A 195 -4.92 1.85 -24.21
C SER A 195 -5.69 3.18 -24.25
N GLN A 196 -5.02 4.31 -23.99
CA GLN A 196 -5.62 5.64 -24.01
C GLN A 196 -5.66 6.26 -25.41
N ASP A 197 -4.69 5.98 -26.26
CA ASP A 197 -4.67 6.40 -27.67
C ASP A 197 -4.26 5.23 -28.57
N PRO A 198 -5.22 4.34 -28.91
CA PRO A 198 -4.96 3.17 -29.75
C PRO A 198 -4.73 3.49 -31.22
N THR A 199 -4.84 4.75 -31.62
CA THR A 199 -4.60 5.17 -33.01
C THR A 199 -3.18 5.63 -33.26
N ASN A 200 -2.43 5.94 -32.20
CA ASN A 200 -1.09 6.47 -32.30
C ASN A 200 -0.08 5.38 -32.67
N VAL A 201 0.51 5.54 -33.83
CA VAL A 201 1.50 4.59 -34.39
C VAL A 201 2.77 4.48 -33.53
N GLU A 202 3.24 5.60 -32.99
CA GLU A 202 4.45 5.66 -32.18
C GLU A 202 4.29 4.92 -30.85
N TYR A 203 3.13 5.05 -30.22
CA TYR A 203 2.83 4.32 -28.98
C TYR A 203 2.73 2.82 -29.24
N LYS A 204 2.02 2.41 -30.29
CA LYS A 204 1.95 0.99 -30.73
C LYS A 204 3.34 0.41 -31.01
N LEU A 205 4.17 1.16 -31.71
CA LEU A 205 5.52 0.72 -32.07
C LEU A 205 6.40 0.53 -30.83
N SER A 206 6.33 1.46 -29.90
CA SER A 206 7.06 1.39 -28.62
C SER A 206 6.59 0.21 -27.78
N TYR A 207 5.28 0.00 -27.67
CA TYR A 207 4.72 -1.14 -26.96
C TYR A 207 5.04 -2.47 -27.62
N ALA A 208 4.93 -2.56 -28.96
CA ALA A 208 5.31 -3.76 -29.69
C ALA A 208 6.78 -4.13 -29.48
N ARG A 209 7.68 -3.13 -29.43
CA ARG A 209 9.10 -3.35 -29.18
C ARG A 209 9.34 -4.04 -27.84
N ILE A 210 8.74 -3.56 -26.75
CA ILE A 210 8.92 -4.19 -25.44
C ILE A 210 8.28 -5.58 -25.37
N LEU A 211 7.14 -5.78 -26.01
CA LEU A 211 6.49 -7.08 -26.14
C LEU A 211 7.38 -8.11 -26.87
N MET A 212 8.11 -7.69 -27.90
CA MET A 212 9.05 -8.53 -28.64
C MET A 212 10.28 -8.93 -27.82
N MET A 213 10.61 -8.18 -26.76
CA MET A 213 11.72 -8.47 -25.86
C MET A 213 11.32 -9.39 -24.70
N SER A 214 10.04 -9.69 -24.53
CA SER A 214 9.54 -10.57 -23.50
C SER A 214 9.92 -12.04 -23.77
N ASP A 215 10.02 -12.84 -22.71
CA ASP A 215 10.14 -14.30 -22.83
C ASP A 215 8.78 -15.00 -23.00
N ASN A 216 7.67 -14.27 -22.82
CA ASN A 216 6.31 -14.78 -22.95
C ASN A 216 5.84 -14.79 -24.39
N ASP A 217 5.55 -15.98 -24.92
CA ASP A 217 5.10 -16.14 -26.32
C ASP A 217 3.77 -15.41 -26.62
N ASN A 218 2.85 -15.30 -25.64
CA ASN A 218 1.60 -14.56 -25.85
C ASN A 218 1.85 -13.07 -26.02
N GLU A 219 2.80 -12.50 -25.28
CA GLU A 219 3.20 -11.09 -25.41
C GLU A 219 3.86 -10.85 -26.77
N LYS A 220 4.73 -11.75 -27.23
CA LYS A 220 5.31 -11.70 -28.58
C LYS A 220 4.24 -11.76 -29.67
N LEU A 221 3.21 -12.60 -29.52
CA LEU A 221 2.09 -12.64 -30.47
C LEU A 221 1.27 -11.36 -30.47
N GLN A 222 1.07 -10.74 -29.29
CA GLN A 222 0.44 -9.42 -29.21
C GLN A 222 1.29 -8.35 -29.90
N GLY A 223 2.60 -8.37 -29.70
CA GLY A 223 3.54 -7.47 -30.37
C GLY A 223 3.49 -7.65 -31.90
N GLU A 224 3.47 -8.89 -32.38
CA GLU A 224 3.30 -9.19 -33.84
C GLU A 224 2.02 -8.57 -34.41
N SER A 225 0.90 -8.70 -33.67
CA SER A 225 -0.38 -8.11 -34.05
C SER A 225 -0.30 -6.59 -34.15
N LEU A 226 0.30 -5.94 -33.16
CA LEU A 226 0.49 -4.48 -33.15
C LEU A 226 1.39 -4.02 -34.31
N LEU A 227 2.48 -4.72 -34.59
CA LEU A 227 3.35 -4.40 -35.71
C LEU A 227 2.64 -4.53 -37.07
N LYS A 228 1.80 -5.56 -37.24
CA LYS A 228 0.95 -5.72 -38.41
C LYS A 228 -0.07 -4.58 -38.54
N GLU A 229 -0.62 -4.10 -37.43
CA GLU A 229 -1.50 -2.93 -37.44
C GLU A 229 -0.76 -1.66 -37.85
N VAL A 230 0.43 -1.43 -37.29
CA VAL A 230 1.27 -0.30 -37.69
C VAL A 230 1.57 -0.34 -39.19
N ILE A 231 1.98 -1.51 -39.74
CA ILE A 231 2.24 -1.67 -41.15
C ILE A 231 1.00 -1.46 -42.03
N ARG A 232 -0.20 -1.82 -41.54
CA ARG A 232 -1.44 -1.53 -42.27
C ARG A 232 -1.77 -0.04 -42.30
N GLN A 233 -1.42 0.73 -41.27
CA GLN A 233 -1.60 2.19 -41.23
C GLN A 233 -0.52 2.92 -42.02
N ASP A 234 0.72 2.47 -41.93
CA ASP A 234 1.88 3.01 -42.60
C ASP A 234 2.73 1.87 -43.21
N HIS A 235 2.49 1.57 -44.47
CA HIS A 235 3.21 0.50 -45.20
C HIS A 235 4.70 0.75 -45.34
N SER A 236 5.14 2.00 -45.16
CA SER A 236 6.54 2.42 -45.26
C SER A 236 7.29 2.45 -43.96
N ASN A 237 6.67 2.03 -42.86
CA ASN A 237 7.27 2.06 -41.52
C ASN A 237 8.41 1.05 -41.41
N LEU A 238 9.63 1.51 -41.67
CA LEU A 238 10.84 0.68 -41.65
C LEU A 238 11.10 0.07 -40.27
N GLN A 239 10.73 0.75 -39.20
CA GLN A 239 10.91 0.26 -37.83
C GLN A 239 10.00 -0.94 -37.54
N ALA A 240 8.72 -0.85 -37.92
CA ALA A 240 7.77 -1.96 -37.75
C ALA A 240 8.17 -3.16 -38.63
N LEU A 241 8.58 -2.94 -39.88
CA LEU A 241 9.07 -3.99 -40.77
C LEU A 241 10.32 -4.68 -40.19
N GLY A 242 11.28 -3.90 -39.66
CA GLY A 242 12.49 -4.44 -39.06
C GLY A 242 12.22 -5.30 -37.83
N LEU A 243 11.37 -4.85 -36.91
CA LEU A 243 10.98 -5.60 -35.74
C LEU A 243 10.22 -6.89 -36.09
N LEU A 244 9.29 -6.82 -37.05
CA LEU A 244 8.54 -7.96 -37.53
C LEU A 244 9.41 -9.00 -38.21
N ALA A 245 10.35 -8.58 -39.05
CA ALA A 245 11.28 -9.49 -39.70
C ALA A 245 12.20 -10.19 -38.69
N PHE A 246 12.71 -9.45 -37.70
CA PHE A 246 13.52 -10.04 -36.64
C PHE A 246 12.70 -11.06 -35.81
N TYR A 247 11.46 -10.77 -35.51
CA TYR A 247 10.57 -11.70 -34.82
C TYR A 247 10.36 -12.99 -35.61
N TYR A 248 10.08 -12.91 -36.92
CA TYR A 248 9.98 -14.10 -37.77
C TYR A 248 11.26 -14.91 -37.77
N PHE A 249 12.41 -14.24 -37.83
CA PHE A 249 13.70 -14.90 -37.79
C PHE A 249 13.91 -15.64 -36.44
N SER A 250 13.56 -15.02 -35.33
CA SER A 250 13.66 -15.64 -34.00
C SER A 250 12.71 -16.83 -33.81
N LYS A 251 11.59 -16.85 -34.53
CA LYS A 251 10.63 -17.95 -34.58
C LYS A 251 10.99 -19.02 -35.60
N GLU A 252 12.17 -18.92 -36.23
CA GLU A 252 12.61 -19.83 -37.27
C GLU A 252 11.72 -19.82 -38.54
N ASP A 253 10.82 -18.84 -38.67
CA ASP A 253 10.10 -18.57 -39.91
C ASP A 253 11.00 -17.71 -40.85
N TYR A 254 12.10 -18.32 -41.27
CA TYR A 254 13.12 -17.66 -42.08
C TYR A 254 12.59 -17.17 -43.43
N LYS A 255 11.55 -17.84 -43.92
CA LYS A 255 10.90 -17.47 -45.19
C LYS A 255 10.20 -16.12 -45.07
N MET A 256 9.38 -15.94 -44.00
CA MET A 256 8.72 -14.67 -43.72
C MET A 256 9.70 -13.59 -43.30
N ALA A 257 10.75 -13.93 -42.57
CA ALA A 257 11.84 -13.00 -42.25
C ALA A 257 12.51 -12.41 -43.49
N ALA A 258 12.92 -13.27 -44.41
CA ALA A 258 13.57 -12.85 -45.67
C ALA A 258 12.67 -11.97 -46.53
N VAL A 259 11.38 -12.31 -46.65
CA VAL A 259 10.38 -11.52 -47.36
C VAL A 259 10.19 -10.15 -46.73
N THR A 260 10.04 -10.09 -45.40
CA THR A 260 9.80 -8.84 -44.66
C THR A 260 11.02 -7.90 -44.73
N TRP A 261 12.24 -8.42 -44.57
CA TRP A 261 13.46 -7.63 -44.79
C TRP A 261 13.62 -7.17 -46.24
N ALA A 262 13.24 -7.98 -47.21
CA ALA A 262 13.29 -7.56 -48.64
C ALA A 262 12.30 -6.43 -48.92
N MET A 263 11.10 -6.45 -48.28
CA MET A 263 10.15 -5.33 -48.36
C MET A 263 10.76 -4.07 -47.71
N MET A 264 11.36 -4.19 -46.52
CA MET A 264 12.07 -3.10 -45.87
C MET A 264 13.17 -2.51 -46.75
N LEU A 265 14.03 -3.35 -47.33
CA LEU A 265 15.15 -2.92 -48.21
C LEU A 265 14.66 -2.15 -49.41
N LYS A 266 13.52 -2.54 -49.99
CA LYS A 266 12.91 -1.86 -51.15
C LYS A 266 12.41 -0.45 -50.81
N LEU A 267 12.01 -0.22 -49.56
CA LEU A 267 11.49 1.06 -49.06
C LEU A 267 12.60 1.97 -48.53
N MET A 268 13.77 1.42 -48.23
CA MET A 268 14.91 2.17 -47.71
C MET A 268 15.54 3.07 -48.79
N PRO A 269 15.96 4.31 -48.45
CA PRO A 269 16.78 5.14 -49.33
C PRO A 269 18.05 4.41 -49.76
N GLU A 270 18.54 4.72 -50.97
CA GLU A 270 19.72 4.06 -51.52
C GLU A 270 21.02 4.34 -50.72
N ASP A 271 21.07 5.50 -50.08
CA ASP A 271 22.20 5.97 -49.28
C ASP A 271 22.08 5.57 -47.77
N ASP A 272 21.04 4.84 -47.39
CA ASP A 272 20.87 4.41 -45.98
C ASP A 272 21.97 3.42 -45.57
N SER A 273 22.77 3.79 -44.58
CA SER A 273 23.90 3.00 -44.10
C SER A 273 23.52 1.58 -43.58
N ARG A 274 22.23 1.37 -43.19
CA ARG A 274 21.70 0.09 -42.72
C ARG A 274 21.45 -0.93 -43.85
N ARG A 275 21.39 -0.51 -45.12
CA ARG A 275 21.08 -1.40 -46.25
C ARG A 275 21.97 -2.65 -46.26
N GLY A 276 23.29 -2.47 -46.11
CA GLY A 276 24.23 -3.58 -46.09
C GLY A 276 23.98 -4.62 -44.97
N LEU A 277 23.50 -4.16 -43.82
CA LEU A 277 23.09 -5.05 -42.73
C LEU A 277 21.82 -5.83 -43.08
N ILE A 278 20.81 -5.16 -43.63
CA ILE A 278 19.54 -5.80 -44.03
C ILE A 278 19.78 -6.83 -45.15
N GLU A 279 20.65 -6.53 -46.14
CA GLU A 279 21.04 -7.49 -47.18
C GLU A 279 21.72 -8.73 -46.60
N LYS A 280 22.58 -8.58 -45.59
CA LYS A 280 23.17 -9.72 -44.87
C LYS A 280 22.10 -10.54 -44.17
N SER A 281 21.13 -9.87 -43.47
CA SER A 281 20.03 -10.54 -42.80
C SER A 281 19.15 -11.34 -43.76
N ILE A 282 18.88 -10.80 -44.96
CA ILE A 282 18.16 -11.52 -46.03
C ILE A 282 18.92 -12.77 -46.47
N ARG A 283 20.24 -12.64 -46.70
CA ARG A 283 21.07 -13.81 -47.05
C ARG A 283 21.05 -14.87 -45.99
N SER A 284 21.33 -14.49 -44.74
CA SER A 284 21.29 -15.40 -43.60
C SER A 284 19.96 -16.15 -43.48
N ALA A 285 18.84 -15.42 -43.64
CA ALA A 285 17.52 -16.06 -43.61
C ALA A 285 17.30 -17.04 -44.76
N ARG A 286 17.79 -16.71 -46.00
CA ARG A 286 17.68 -17.63 -47.12
C ARG A 286 18.55 -18.88 -46.98
N ASP A 287 19.77 -18.72 -46.44
CA ASP A 287 20.67 -19.85 -46.17
C ASP A 287 20.02 -20.78 -45.10
N ALA A 288 19.41 -20.23 -44.06
CA ALA A 288 18.67 -21.01 -43.07
C ALA A 288 17.42 -21.72 -43.63
N VAL A 289 16.72 -21.14 -44.61
CA VAL A 289 15.65 -21.84 -45.36
C VAL A 289 16.20 -23.04 -46.12
N ALA A 290 17.32 -22.88 -46.84
CA ALA A 290 17.93 -23.96 -47.59
C ALA A 290 18.38 -25.13 -46.67
N GLU A 291 18.95 -24.78 -45.52
CA GLU A 291 19.33 -25.77 -44.49
C GLU A 291 18.14 -26.51 -43.94
N GLN A 292 17.04 -25.82 -43.60
CA GLN A 292 15.81 -26.45 -43.14
C GLN A 292 15.19 -27.41 -44.17
N GLU A 293 15.26 -27.06 -45.46
CA GLU A 293 14.76 -27.87 -46.56
C GLU A 293 15.64 -29.13 -46.79
N SER A 294 16.97 -29.00 -46.66
CA SER A 294 17.89 -30.14 -46.77
C SER A 294 17.69 -31.14 -45.62
N ASN A 295 17.60 -30.66 -44.38
CA ASN A 295 17.39 -31.50 -43.22
C ASN A 295 16.03 -32.25 -43.26
N LYS A 296 14.99 -31.60 -43.83
CA LYS A 296 13.69 -32.29 -44.07
C LYS A 296 13.76 -33.34 -45.17
N ALA A 297 14.64 -33.20 -46.15
CA ALA A 297 14.83 -34.17 -47.23
C ALA A 297 15.59 -35.40 -46.72
N GLU A 298 16.57 -35.22 -45.82
CA GLU A 298 17.37 -36.31 -45.25
C GLU A 298 16.58 -37.12 -44.17
N SER A 299 15.53 -36.53 -43.56
CA SER A 299 14.70 -37.17 -42.55
C SER A 299 13.52 -38.00 -43.09
N LYS A 300 13.34 -38.03 -44.41
CA LYS A 300 12.33 -38.83 -45.15
C LYS A 300 12.96 -40.02 -45.86
#